data_6a553096ca07d2ba4a67481f57edbb21
#
_entry.id   6a553096ca07d2ba4a67481f57edbb21
#
_cell.length_a   1.000
_cell.length_b   1.000
_cell.length_c   1.000
_cell.angle_alpha   90.00
_cell.angle_beta   90.00
_cell.angle_gamma   90.00
#
_symmetry.space_group_name_H-M   'P 1'
#
loop_
_entity.id
_entity.type
_entity.pdbx_description
1 polymer ?
#
loop_
_entity_poly.entity_id
_entity_poly.type
_entity_poly.pdbx_seq_one_letter_code
_entity_poly.pdbx_strand_id
1 'polypeptide(L)'
;MKETKAEYLPINLLQPFEDHPFKVTDDEEMDQLVWSILTQGLLTPLVVRPLPTGKYEVISGHRRLHACKKAGIDTVPALVTNMDRDAAAIALVDSNLHREHILPSEKAFAYKLKMDALNRQGTSRQVGEKFSVTQISDATGDSERQIHRYIRLTELIPENLQMVDDGRIALTPAVELSYLTEWAQKDLLETMVSEDCTPSLSQAMTL
;
A
#
# COMPACT_ATOMS: atom_id res chain seq x y z
N MET A 1 9.67 15.03 24.81
CA MET A 1 9.79 14.03 23.73
C MET A 1 10.66 12.90 24.27
N LYS A 2 10.16 11.65 24.35
CA LYS A 2 11.03 10.51 24.67
C LYS A 2 11.98 10.32 23.49
N GLU A 3 13.29 10.38 23.71
CA GLU A 3 14.28 10.00 22.70
C GLU A 3 14.02 8.53 22.31
N THR A 4 13.56 8.32 21.10
CA THR A 4 13.39 6.98 20.54
C THR A 4 14.76 6.51 20.12
N LYS A 5 15.43 5.71 20.97
CA LYS A 5 16.74 5.14 20.67
C LYS A 5 16.58 3.95 19.74
N ALA A 6 17.44 3.87 18.72
CA ALA A 6 17.48 2.69 17.86
C ALA A 6 18.00 1.47 18.64
N GLU A 7 17.30 0.36 18.52
CA GLU A 7 17.69 -0.94 19.09
C GLU A 7 18.04 -1.90 17.96
N TYR A 8 18.97 -2.84 18.21
CA TYR A 8 19.27 -3.90 17.23
C TYR A 8 18.34 -5.09 17.48
N LEU A 9 17.50 -5.38 16.50
CA LEU A 9 16.52 -6.48 16.57
C LEU A 9 16.91 -7.63 15.63
N PRO A 10 16.75 -8.90 16.07
CA PRO A 10 16.88 -10.06 15.21
C PRO A 10 15.87 -10.01 14.05
N ILE A 11 16.35 -10.22 12.82
CA ILE A 11 15.52 -10.07 11.61
C ILE A 11 14.38 -11.09 11.54
N ASN A 12 14.54 -12.25 12.19
CA ASN A 12 13.52 -13.30 12.28
C ASN A 12 12.32 -12.90 13.17
N LEU A 13 12.47 -11.90 14.03
CA LEU A 13 11.38 -11.32 14.82
C LEU A 13 10.59 -10.25 14.07
N LEU A 14 11.08 -9.82 12.89
CA LEU A 14 10.46 -8.78 12.09
C LEU A 14 9.54 -9.38 11.04
N GLN A 15 8.30 -8.92 11.02
CA GLN A 15 7.33 -9.26 9.98
C GLN A 15 6.81 -8.01 9.28
N PRO A 16 6.44 -8.10 7.98
CA PRO A 16 5.83 -6.97 7.28
C PRO A 16 4.49 -6.62 7.93
N PHE A 17 4.03 -5.38 7.70
CA PHE A 17 2.69 -4.96 8.08
C PHE A 17 1.66 -5.82 7.34
N GLU A 18 0.66 -6.32 8.07
CA GLU A 18 -0.46 -7.05 7.49
C GLU A 18 -1.24 -6.13 6.54
N ASP A 19 -1.58 -6.62 5.34
CA ASP A 19 -2.22 -5.84 4.27
C ASP A 19 -1.38 -4.66 3.77
N HIS A 20 -0.04 -4.80 3.75
CA HIS A 20 0.86 -3.78 3.22
C HIS A 20 0.57 -3.48 1.75
N PRO A 21 0.11 -2.26 1.40
CA PRO A 21 -0.40 -1.97 0.07
C PRO A 21 0.68 -1.79 -1.00
N PHE A 22 1.93 -1.53 -0.60
CA PHE A 22 3.01 -1.22 -1.52
C PHE A 22 3.83 -2.46 -1.84
N LYS A 23 3.98 -2.75 -3.13
CA LYS A 23 4.76 -3.90 -3.62
C LYS A 23 6.25 -3.70 -3.31
N VAL A 24 6.92 -4.78 -2.92
CA VAL A 24 8.38 -4.83 -2.81
C VAL A 24 8.86 -5.71 -3.96
N THR A 25 9.49 -5.10 -4.95
CA THR A 25 9.98 -5.78 -6.16
C THR A 25 11.46 -6.09 -6.04
N ASP A 26 11.86 -7.20 -6.66
CA ASP A 26 13.26 -7.56 -6.87
C ASP A 26 13.71 -7.00 -8.24
N ASP A 27 14.15 -5.75 -8.22
CA ASP A 27 14.62 -4.97 -9.35
C ASP A 27 16.10 -4.58 -9.18
N GLU A 28 16.68 -3.91 -10.16
CA GLU A 28 18.08 -3.44 -10.09
C GLU A 28 18.32 -2.48 -8.92
N GLU A 29 17.32 -1.67 -8.55
CA GLU A 29 17.41 -0.80 -7.37
C GLU A 29 17.48 -1.60 -6.07
N MET A 30 16.79 -2.75 -6.01
CA MET A 30 16.88 -3.66 -4.87
C MET A 30 18.28 -4.26 -4.76
N ASP A 31 18.90 -4.67 -5.88
CA ASP A 31 20.25 -5.22 -5.87
C ASP A 31 21.29 -4.16 -5.47
N GLN A 32 21.13 -2.92 -5.91
CA GLN A 32 21.94 -1.77 -5.46
C GLN A 32 21.77 -1.52 -3.95
N LEU A 33 20.54 -1.62 -3.44
CA LEU A 33 20.25 -1.47 -2.01
C LEU A 33 20.89 -2.58 -1.19
N VAL A 34 20.84 -3.83 -1.66
CA VAL A 34 21.53 -4.98 -1.04
C VAL A 34 23.05 -4.74 -0.99
N TRP A 35 23.64 -4.31 -2.11
CA TRP A 35 25.06 -4.00 -2.17
C TRP A 35 25.47 -2.87 -1.20
N SER A 36 24.67 -1.80 -1.14
CA SER A 36 24.87 -0.70 -0.20
C SER A 36 24.82 -1.16 1.25
N ILE A 37 23.85 -2.02 1.60
CA ILE A 37 23.72 -2.57 2.96
C ILE A 37 24.90 -3.47 3.31
N LEU A 38 25.39 -4.28 2.38
CA LEU A 38 26.58 -5.13 2.60
C LEU A 38 27.86 -4.32 2.83
N THR A 39 27.98 -3.15 2.18
CA THR A 39 29.20 -2.34 2.24
C THR A 39 29.19 -1.32 3.38
N GLN A 40 28.04 -0.73 3.68
CA GLN A 40 27.91 0.39 4.63
C GLN A 40 27.04 0.08 5.84
N GLY A 41 26.37 -1.09 5.84
CA GLY A 41 25.34 -1.42 6.81
C GLY A 41 24.02 -0.67 6.57
N LEU A 42 23.04 -0.93 7.42
CA LEU A 42 21.76 -0.23 7.37
C LEU A 42 21.85 1.10 8.12
N LEU A 43 22.07 2.19 7.38
CA LEU A 43 22.26 3.54 7.97
C LEU A 43 20.97 4.12 8.57
N THR A 44 19.84 3.87 7.93
CA THR A 44 18.53 4.38 8.40
C THR A 44 17.76 3.25 9.07
N PRO A 45 17.47 3.35 10.38
CA PRO A 45 16.73 2.31 11.11
C PRO A 45 15.34 2.02 10.50
N LEU A 46 14.86 0.80 10.68
CA LEU A 46 13.47 0.45 10.44
C LEU A 46 12.59 1.08 11.52
N VAL A 47 11.33 1.39 11.19
CA VAL A 47 10.33 1.77 12.21
C VAL A 47 9.41 0.57 12.42
N VAL A 48 9.30 0.13 13.68
CA VAL A 48 8.55 -1.08 14.03
C VAL A 48 7.64 -0.85 15.24
N ARG A 49 6.59 -1.66 15.39
CA ARG A 49 5.78 -1.73 16.60
C ARG A 49 5.81 -3.14 17.19
N PRO A 50 5.76 -3.29 18.52
CA PRO A 50 5.69 -4.59 19.15
C PRO A 50 4.30 -5.21 18.93
N LEU A 51 4.27 -6.54 18.75
CA LEU A 51 3.06 -7.35 18.70
C LEU A 51 2.90 -8.17 19.97
N PRO A 52 1.66 -8.56 20.34
CA PRO A 52 1.42 -9.43 21.50
C PRO A 52 2.13 -10.80 21.42
N THR A 53 2.51 -11.21 20.21
CA THR A 53 3.23 -12.46 19.93
C THR A 53 4.72 -12.43 20.29
N GLY A 54 5.25 -11.29 20.75
CA GLY A 54 6.68 -11.07 20.97
C GLY A 54 7.48 -10.77 19.70
N LYS A 55 6.81 -10.68 18.54
CA LYS A 55 7.38 -10.20 17.28
C LYS A 55 7.18 -8.70 17.11
N TYR A 56 7.77 -8.15 16.06
CA TYR A 56 7.62 -6.75 15.69
C TYR A 56 7.07 -6.65 14.26
N GLU A 57 6.13 -5.75 14.07
CA GLU A 57 5.57 -5.42 12.75
C GLU A 57 6.24 -4.16 12.22
N VAL A 58 6.71 -4.23 10.97
CA VAL A 58 7.43 -3.13 10.32
C VAL A 58 6.42 -2.13 9.78
N ILE A 59 6.53 -0.87 10.22
CA ILE A 59 5.71 0.25 9.76
C ILE A 59 6.39 0.97 8.60
N SER A 60 7.71 1.18 8.68
CA SER A 60 8.49 1.84 7.62
C SER A 60 9.81 1.12 7.38
N GLY A 61 10.15 0.96 6.10
CA GLY A 61 11.40 0.34 5.66
C GLY A 61 11.26 -1.08 5.12
N HIS A 62 10.11 -1.46 4.55
CA HIS A 62 9.86 -2.80 3.97
C HIS A 62 10.88 -3.19 2.90
N ARG A 63 11.25 -2.28 1.97
CA ARG A 63 12.34 -2.53 0.99
C ARG A 63 13.67 -2.78 1.69
N ARG A 64 13.99 -2.03 2.76
CA ARG A 64 15.22 -2.22 3.55
C ARG A 64 15.22 -3.55 4.31
N LEU A 65 14.08 -3.93 4.90
CA LEU A 65 13.92 -5.24 5.52
C LEU A 65 14.16 -6.37 4.51
N HIS A 66 13.56 -6.26 3.31
CA HIS A 66 13.71 -7.23 2.25
C HIS A 66 15.18 -7.33 1.79
N ALA A 67 15.83 -6.21 1.56
CA ALA A 67 17.24 -6.16 1.19
C ALA A 67 18.16 -6.75 2.28
N CYS A 68 17.90 -6.49 3.56
CA CYS A 68 18.63 -7.10 4.67
C CYS A 68 18.48 -8.62 4.71
N LYS A 69 17.28 -9.14 4.42
CA LYS A 69 17.05 -10.58 4.30
C LYS A 69 17.83 -11.20 3.13
N LYS A 70 17.81 -10.56 1.96
CA LYS A 70 18.64 -10.99 0.80
C LYS A 70 20.13 -10.94 1.09
N ALA A 71 20.57 -9.94 1.86
CA ALA A 71 21.98 -9.77 2.27
C ALA A 71 22.42 -10.74 3.37
N GLY A 72 21.52 -11.56 3.95
CA GLY A 72 21.85 -12.48 5.03
C GLY A 72 22.20 -11.79 6.36
N ILE A 73 21.64 -10.61 6.62
CA ILE A 73 21.87 -9.86 7.86
C ILE A 73 21.01 -10.45 8.98
N ASP A 74 21.62 -10.78 10.11
CA ASP A 74 20.91 -11.40 11.25
C ASP A 74 20.19 -10.38 12.15
N THR A 75 20.77 -9.18 12.28
CA THR A 75 20.23 -8.12 13.15
C THR A 75 20.21 -6.78 12.45
N VAL A 76 19.16 -5.99 12.66
CA VAL A 76 18.99 -4.68 12.04
C VAL A 76 18.64 -3.61 13.06
N PRO A 77 19.12 -2.35 12.88
CA PRO A 77 18.71 -1.24 13.73
C PRO A 77 17.23 -0.90 13.46
N ALA A 78 16.46 -0.77 14.54
CA ALA A 78 15.05 -0.46 14.48
C ALA A 78 14.65 0.55 15.57
N LEU A 79 13.74 1.46 15.23
CA LEU A 79 13.07 2.36 16.17
C LEU A 79 11.77 1.70 16.60
N VAL A 80 11.69 1.29 17.86
CA VAL A 80 10.49 0.69 18.42
C VAL A 80 9.52 1.78 18.87
N THR A 81 8.33 1.79 18.28
CA THR A 81 7.28 2.75 18.60
C THR A 81 6.04 2.03 19.13
N ASN A 82 5.48 2.54 20.22
CA ASN A 82 4.23 2.02 20.77
C ASN A 82 3.05 2.68 20.06
N MET A 83 2.69 2.13 18.91
CA MET A 83 1.52 2.54 18.13
C MET A 83 0.49 1.40 18.12
N ASP A 84 -0.81 1.74 18.18
CA ASP A 84 -1.85 0.78 17.84
C ASP A 84 -1.86 0.48 16.33
N ARG A 85 -2.71 -0.45 15.89
CA ARG A 85 -2.75 -0.85 14.48
C ARG A 85 -3.16 0.29 13.57
N ASP A 86 -4.13 1.11 13.98
CA ASP A 86 -4.67 2.17 13.13
C ASP A 86 -3.67 3.33 13.00
N ALA A 87 -3.02 3.74 14.08
CA ALA A 87 -1.93 4.72 14.01
C ALA A 87 -0.75 4.24 13.15
N ALA A 88 -0.42 2.95 13.24
CA ALA A 88 0.62 2.34 12.42
C ALA A 88 0.24 2.29 10.94
N ALA A 89 -1.02 1.95 10.60
CA ALA A 89 -1.53 1.97 9.23
C ALA A 89 -1.47 3.37 8.61
N ILE A 90 -1.89 4.40 9.36
CA ILE A 90 -1.80 5.80 8.91
C ILE A 90 -0.34 6.19 8.67
N ALA A 91 0.56 5.92 9.62
CA ALA A 91 1.98 6.25 9.49
C ALA A 91 2.65 5.53 8.31
N LEU A 92 2.29 4.25 8.07
CA LEU A 92 2.76 3.48 6.94
C LEU A 92 2.34 4.14 5.62
N VAL A 93 1.07 4.47 5.48
CA VAL A 93 0.54 5.10 4.25
C VAL A 93 1.18 6.46 4.04
N ASP A 94 1.24 7.31 5.07
CA ASP A 94 1.82 8.66 4.97
C ASP A 94 3.29 8.64 4.55
N SER A 95 4.07 7.68 5.05
CA SER A 95 5.48 7.54 4.69
C SER A 95 5.72 7.09 3.23
N ASN A 96 4.70 6.60 2.53
CA ASN A 96 4.81 6.05 1.18
C ASN A 96 4.06 6.87 0.11
N LEU A 97 3.05 7.65 0.47
CA LEU A 97 2.24 8.42 -0.51
C LEU A 97 3.01 9.53 -1.25
N HIS A 98 4.20 9.88 -0.78
CA HIS A 98 5.06 10.89 -1.42
C HIS A 98 6.08 10.29 -2.40
N ARG A 99 6.00 8.99 -2.73
CA ARG A 99 6.85 8.37 -3.75
C ARG A 99 6.49 8.91 -5.13
N GLU A 100 7.50 9.09 -5.99
CA GLU A 100 7.30 9.57 -7.36
C GLU A 100 6.46 8.62 -8.22
N HIS A 101 6.60 7.31 -7.99
CA HIS A 101 5.88 6.27 -8.72
C HIS A 101 5.12 5.36 -7.75
N ILE A 102 3.80 5.52 -7.74
CA ILE A 102 2.88 4.64 -7.00
C ILE A 102 1.89 4.07 -8.02
N LEU A 103 1.77 2.74 -8.06
CA LEU A 103 0.83 2.07 -8.94
C LEU A 103 -0.62 2.41 -8.54
N PRO A 104 -1.57 2.44 -9.50
CA PRO A 104 -2.99 2.66 -9.21
C PRO A 104 -3.54 1.70 -8.15
N SER A 105 -3.16 0.42 -8.18
CA SER A 105 -3.53 -0.58 -7.19
C SER A 105 -2.98 -0.25 -5.79
N GLU A 106 -1.70 0.12 -5.70
CA GLU A 106 -1.07 0.51 -4.44
C GLU A 106 -1.77 1.71 -3.82
N LYS A 107 -2.08 2.73 -4.65
CA LYS A 107 -2.80 3.93 -4.24
C LYS A 107 -4.20 3.61 -3.75
N ALA A 108 -4.90 2.68 -4.44
CA ALA A 108 -6.23 2.22 -4.08
C ALA A 108 -6.26 1.57 -2.70
N PHE A 109 -5.40 0.58 -2.47
CA PHE A 109 -5.32 -0.12 -1.18
C PHE A 109 -4.77 0.77 -0.06
N ALA A 110 -3.82 1.68 -0.37
CA ALA A 110 -3.30 2.64 0.60
C ALA A 110 -4.39 3.60 1.10
N TYR A 111 -5.21 4.14 0.20
CA TYR A 111 -6.32 5.01 0.58
C TYR A 111 -7.39 4.26 1.37
N LYS A 112 -7.73 3.04 0.96
CA LYS A 112 -8.68 2.18 1.70
C LYS A 112 -8.17 1.91 3.12
N LEU A 113 -6.91 1.47 3.26
CA LEU A 113 -6.29 1.18 4.55
C LEU A 113 -6.30 2.40 5.49
N LYS A 114 -5.90 3.57 4.96
CA LYS A 114 -5.87 4.82 5.75
C LYS A 114 -7.27 5.29 6.12
N MET A 115 -8.23 5.22 5.19
CA MET A 115 -9.62 5.60 5.45
C MET A 115 -10.25 4.72 6.52
N ASP A 116 -10.04 3.39 6.43
CA ASP A 116 -10.55 2.44 7.41
C ASP A 116 -9.94 2.68 8.81
N ALA A 117 -8.64 2.99 8.89
CA ALA A 117 -7.97 3.31 10.13
C ALA A 117 -8.51 4.61 10.75
N LEU A 118 -8.68 5.67 9.96
CA LEU A 118 -9.23 6.95 10.42
C LEU A 118 -10.69 6.80 10.88
N ASN A 119 -11.51 6.01 10.17
CA ASN A 119 -12.90 5.75 10.53
C ASN A 119 -13.02 5.00 11.86
N ARG A 120 -12.11 4.07 12.16
CA ARG A 120 -12.06 3.36 13.45
C ARG A 120 -11.63 4.25 14.61
N GLN A 121 -10.80 5.26 14.37
CA GLN A 121 -10.42 6.24 15.38
C GLN A 121 -11.50 7.30 15.62
N GLY A 122 -12.40 7.54 14.65
CA GLY A 122 -13.52 8.49 14.77
C GLY A 122 -14.70 7.94 15.56
N THR A 123 -15.22 8.74 16.49
CA THR A 123 -16.31 8.34 17.42
C THR A 123 -17.73 8.41 16.82
N SER A 124 -17.91 8.82 15.53
CA SER A 124 -19.22 8.96 14.90
C SER A 124 -19.18 8.66 13.39
N ARG A 125 -19.85 7.57 12.97
CA ARG A 125 -19.80 7.03 11.61
C ARG A 125 -20.06 8.02 10.45
N GLN A 126 -21.01 8.94 10.58
CA GLN A 126 -21.40 9.86 9.48
C GLN A 126 -20.49 11.10 9.36
N VAL A 127 -19.97 11.59 10.48
CA VAL A 127 -19.03 12.72 10.51
C VAL A 127 -17.62 12.22 10.24
N GLY A 128 -17.31 10.97 10.65
CA GLY A 128 -15.99 10.35 10.53
C GLY A 128 -15.56 10.11 9.07
N GLU A 129 -16.43 9.58 8.21
CA GLU A 129 -16.06 9.25 6.83
C GLU A 129 -15.71 10.50 6.01
N LYS A 130 -16.55 11.54 6.08
CA LYS A 130 -16.26 12.81 5.40
C LYS A 130 -14.98 13.46 5.91
N PHE A 131 -14.76 13.45 7.21
CA PHE A 131 -13.54 14.00 7.82
C PHE A 131 -12.29 13.20 7.40
N SER A 132 -12.39 11.87 7.33
CA SER A 132 -11.29 10.99 6.91
C SER A 132 -10.86 11.23 5.47
N VAL A 133 -11.82 11.39 4.54
CA VAL A 133 -11.51 11.67 3.12
C VAL A 133 -10.87 13.04 2.97
N THR A 134 -11.38 14.06 3.66
CA THR A 134 -10.80 15.41 3.65
C THR A 134 -9.35 15.39 4.17
N GLN A 135 -9.07 14.67 5.25
CA GLN A 135 -7.69 14.52 5.76
C GLN A 135 -6.75 13.86 4.75
N ILE A 136 -7.23 12.84 4.02
CA ILE A 136 -6.44 12.20 2.97
C ILE A 136 -6.20 13.18 1.81
N SER A 137 -7.24 13.92 1.39
CA SER A 137 -7.16 14.95 0.34
C SER A 137 -6.12 16.02 0.67
N ASP A 138 -6.16 16.56 1.89
CA ASP A 138 -5.22 17.58 2.36
C ASP A 138 -3.77 17.08 2.38
N ALA A 139 -3.58 15.81 2.75
CA ALA A 139 -2.25 15.20 2.84
C ALA A 139 -1.64 14.83 1.48
N THR A 140 -2.47 14.52 0.47
CA THR A 140 -2.00 13.97 -0.81
C THR A 140 -2.15 14.93 -1.98
N GLY A 141 -3.01 15.95 -1.86
CA GLY A 141 -3.38 16.83 -2.94
C GLY A 141 -4.38 16.24 -3.94
N ASP A 142 -4.77 14.96 -3.78
CA ASP A 142 -5.83 14.36 -4.59
C ASP A 142 -7.19 14.85 -4.10
N SER A 143 -8.11 15.14 -5.03
CA SER A 143 -9.48 15.51 -4.67
C SER A 143 -10.21 14.36 -3.98
N GLU A 144 -11.17 14.65 -3.09
CA GLU A 144 -12.03 13.64 -2.45
C GLU A 144 -12.66 12.67 -3.47
N ARG A 145 -13.11 13.21 -4.62
CA ARG A 145 -13.65 12.40 -5.72
C ARG A 145 -12.60 11.43 -6.28
N GLN A 146 -11.37 11.87 -6.42
CA GLN A 146 -10.27 11.04 -6.91
C GLN A 146 -9.94 9.91 -5.91
N ILE A 147 -9.92 10.22 -4.62
CA ILE A 147 -9.70 9.23 -3.54
C ILE A 147 -10.75 8.13 -3.60
N HIS A 148 -12.04 8.48 -3.68
CA HIS A 148 -13.12 7.50 -3.81
C HIS A 148 -12.98 6.64 -5.07
N ARG A 149 -12.57 7.23 -6.20
CA ARG A 149 -12.32 6.48 -7.45
C ARG A 149 -11.18 5.48 -7.30
N TYR A 150 -10.07 5.85 -6.64
CA TYR A 150 -9.00 4.89 -6.36
C TYR A 150 -9.49 3.78 -5.42
N ILE A 151 -10.14 4.12 -4.32
CA ILE A 151 -10.67 3.12 -3.38
C ILE A 151 -11.61 2.14 -4.12
N ARG A 152 -12.41 2.62 -5.07
CA ARG A 152 -13.30 1.77 -5.83
C ARG A 152 -12.57 0.69 -6.64
N LEU A 153 -11.32 0.92 -7.06
CA LEU A 153 -10.51 -0.10 -7.77
C LEU A 153 -10.25 -1.35 -6.93
N THR A 154 -10.35 -1.28 -5.60
CA THR A 154 -10.18 -2.46 -4.73
C THR A 154 -11.27 -3.51 -4.90
N GLU A 155 -12.34 -3.21 -5.63
CA GLU A 155 -13.44 -4.12 -5.97
C GLU A 155 -13.21 -4.84 -7.32
N LEU A 156 -12.12 -4.52 -8.03
CA LEU A 156 -11.74 -5.24 -9.24
C LEU A 156 -11.12 -6.60 -8.89
N ILE A 157 -11.34 -7.59 -9.76
CA ILE A 157 -10.58 -8.84 -9.71
C ILE A 157 -9.09 -8.55 -9.95
N PRO A 158 -8.18 -9.37 -9.39
CA PRO A 158 -6.73 -9.10 -9.45
C PRO A 158 -6.20 -8.89 -10.87
N GLU A 159 -6.71 -9.63 -11.85
CA GLU A 159 -6.29 -9.57 -13.25
C GLU A 159 -6.67 -8.23 -13.89
N ASN A 160 -7.89 -7.73 -13.65
CA ASN A 160 -8.32 -6.43 -14.15
C ASN A 160 -7.55 -5.30 -13.48
N LEU A 161 -7.29 -5.43 -12.17
CA LEU A 161 -6.49 -4.46 -11.44
C LEU A 161 -5.03 -4.41 -11.95
N GLN A 162 -4.45 -5.58 -12.30
CA GLN A 162 -3.13 -5.63 -12.92
C GLN A 162 -3.13 -4.94 -14.29
N MET A 163 -4.19 -5.08 -15.10
CA MET A 163 -4.30 -4.35 -16.38
C MET A 163 -4.37 -2.83 -16.19
N VAL A 164 -4.89 -2.36 -15.04
CA VAL A 164 -4.86 -0.93 -14.70
C VAL A 164 -3.43 -0.50 -14.33
N ASP A 165 -2.71 -1.31 -13.56
CA ASP A 165 -1.31 -1.05 -13.19
C ASP A 165 -0.40 -1.02 -14.44
N ASP A 166 -0.65 -1.90 -15.41
CA ASP A 166 0.05 -1.98 -16.69
C ASP A 166 -0.34 -0.84 -17.67
N GLY A 167 -1.31 0.01 -17.29
CA GLY A 167 -1.81 1.09 -18.17
C GLY A 167 -2.68 0.63 -19.33
N ARG A 168 -3.07 -0.66 -19.41
CA ARG A 168 -3.95 -1.21 -20.45
C ARG A 168 -5.40 -0.76 -20.27
N ILE A 169 -5.86 -0.61 -19.03
CA ILE A 169 -7.18 -0.04 -18.71
C ILE A 169 -6.95 1.29 -17.98
N ALA A 170 -7.53 2.37 -18.52
CA ALA A 170 -7.46 3.68 -17.88
C ALA A 170 -8.32 3.73 -16.60
N LEU A 171 -7.97 4.63 -15.66
CA LEU A 171 -8.64 4.76 -14.36
C LEU A 171 -10.17 4.90 -14.48
N THR A 172 -10.65 5.69 -15.45
CA THR A 172 -12.10 5.94 -15.56
C THR A 172 -12.90 4.72 -15.98
N PRO A 173 -12.59 4.01 -17.07
CA PRO A 173 -13.19 2.71 -17.38
C PRO A 173 -13.04 1.70 -16.23
N ALA A 174 -11.88 1.63 -15.59
CA ALA A 174 -11.65 0.70 -14.49
C ALA A 174 -12.62 0.91 -13.31
N VAL A 175 -12.93 2.16 -12.99
CA VAL A 175 -13.94 2.49 -11.96
C VAL A 175 -15.32 1.98 -12.37
N GLU A 176 -15.73 2.13 -13.63
CA GLU A 176 -17.00 1.60 -14.12
C GLU A 176 -17.02 0.06 -14.02
N LEU A 177 -15.96 -0.61 -14.46
CA LEU A 177 -15.84 -2.07 -14.36
C LEU A 177 -15.92 -2.58 -12.92
N SER A 178 -15.48 -1.80 -11.94
CA SER A 178 -15.54 -2.18 -10.53
C SER A 178 -16.97 -2.28 -9.96
N TYR A 179 -17.99 -1.81 -10.68
CA TYR A 179 -19.40 -1.99 -10.30
C TYR A 179 -19.98 -3.32 -10.78
N LEU A 180 -19.29 -4.02 -11.69
CA LEU A 180 -19.68 -5.35 -12.14
C LEU A 180 -19.47 -6.38 -11.03
N THR A 181 -20.26 -7.44 -11.04
CA THR A 181 -20.03 -8.60 -10.19
C THR A 181 -18.72 -9.29 -10.56
N GLU A 182 -18.11 -10.03 -9.63
CA GLU A 182 -16.88 -10.78 -9.90
C GLU A 182 -17.01 -11.71 -11.11
N TRP A 183 -18.17 -12.36 -11.27
CA TRP A 183 -18.46 -13.20 -12.41
C TRP A 183 -18.45 -12.41 -13.73
N ALA A 184 -19.14 -11.26 -13.77
CA ALA A 184 -19.18 -10.42 -14.99
C ALA A 184 -17.80 -9.83 -15.32
N GLN A 185 -16.98 -9.51 -14.31
CA GLN A 185 -15.60 -9.07 -14.53
C GLN A 185 -14.74 -10.18 -15.15
N LYS A 186 -14.92 -11.45 -14.75
CA LYS A 186 -14.20 -12.60 -15.33
C LYS A 186 -14.63 -12.87 -16.78
N ASP A 187 -15.92 -12.84 -17.07
CA ASP A 187 -16.46 -13.00 -18.42
C ASP A 187 -15.95 -11.91 -19.38
N LEU A 188 -15.96 -10.67 -18.90
CA LEU A 188 -15.39 -9.54 -19.65
C LEU A 188 -13.88 -9.70 -19.86
N LEU A 189 -13.12 -10.19 -18.85
CA LEU A 189 -11.69 -10.44 -18.98
C LEU A 189 -11.39 -11.45 -20.07
N GLU A 190 -12.15 -12.55 -20.15
CA GLU A 190 -12.01 -13.56 -21.22
C GLU A 190 -12.22 -12.92 -22.60
N THR A 191 -13.22 -12.04 -22.72
CA THR A 191 -13.49 -11.30 -23.95
C THR A 191 -12.34 -10.33 -24.28
N MET A 192 -11.84 -9.57 -23.31
CA MET A 192 -10.70 -8.65 -23.50
C MET A 192 -9.44 -9.38 -23.96
N VAL A 193 -9.19 -10.58 -23.42
CA VAL A 193 -8.02 -11.38 -23.81
C VAL A 193 -8.20 -11.97 -25.20
N SER A 194 -9.41 -12.49 -25.55
CA SER A 194 -9.67 -13.10 -26.85
C SER A 194 -9.62 -12.10 -28.02
N GLU A 195 -10.11 -10.88 -27.79
CA GLU A 195 -10.18 -9.82 -28.79
C GLU A 195 -8.95 -8.87 -28.76
N ASP A 196 -8.01 -9.11 -27.85
CA ASP A 196 -6.85 -8.24 -27.59
C ASP A 196 -7.22 -6.75 -27.50
N CYS A 197 -8.32 -6.46 -26.80
CA CYS A 197 -8.84 -5.10 -26.64
C CYS A 197 -9.30 -4.85 -25.22
N THR A 198 -9.36 -3.57 -24.84
CA THR A 198 -9.90 -3.14 -23.55
C THR A 198 -11.07 -2.18 -23.76
N PRO A 199 -12.12 -2.18 -22.91
CA PRO A 199 -13.28 -1.37 -23.12
C PRO A 199 -12.94 0.13 -23.01
N SER A 200 -13.48 0.90 -23.94
CA SER A 200 -13.55 2.36 -23.83
C SER A 200 -14.49 2.76 -22.68
N LEU A 201 -14.44 4.02 -22.25
CA LEU A 201 -15.34 4.51 -21.22
C LEU A 201 -16.82 4.32 -21.60
N SER A 202 -17.19 4.61 -22.84
CA SER A 202 -18.57 4.45 -23.32
C SER A 202 -19.05 3.01 -23.29
N GLN A 203 -18.18 2.05 -23.61
CA GLN A 203 -18.49 0.62 -23.50
C GLN A 203 -18.60 0.19 -22.03
N ALA A 204 -17.66 0.62 -21.17
CA ALA A 204 -17.69 0.30 -19.74
C ALA A 204 -18.95 0.83 -19.01
N MET A 205 -19.54 1.94 -19.48
CA MET A 205 -20.78 2.50 -18.92
C MET A 205 -22.04 1.77 -19.40
N THR A 206 -21.94 0.90 -20.39
CA THR A 206 -23.08 0.14 -20.94
C THR A 206 -23.11 -1.33 -20.55
N LEU A 207 -22.10 -1.76 -19.83
CA LEU A 207 -21.99 -3.10 -19.24
C LEU A 207 -22.74 -3.17 -17.91
#